data_3f19af36725add26098a8b7294412bcc
#
_entry.id   3f19af36725add26098a8b7294412bcc
#
_cell.length_a   1.000
_cell.length_b   1.000
_cell.length_c   1.000
_cell.angle_alpha   90.00
_cell.angle_beta   90.00
_cell.angle_gamma   90.00
#
_symmetry.space_group_name_H-M   'P 1'
#
loop_
_entity.id
_entity.type
_entity.pdbx_description
1 polymer ?
#
loop_
_entity_poly.entity_id
_entity_poly.type
_entity_poly.pdbx_seq_one_letter_code
_entity_poly.pdbx_strand_id
1 'polypeptide(L)'
;MKKNFAAIALLFVMGSFINDHTINDKPFKQLYALKGKWIMKTKRGSIGEEWVKVNNAYLQSRGFFIKGIDTIITERVALTETKEGIFYTSTVEDQNDKKPVSFKLTSFTDHVFVFENTEHDFPKRITYQFVSTDSLHAYIDGGAGSTGNRQDFYYQKVK
;
A
#
# COMPACT_ATOMS: atom_id res chain seq x y z
N MET A 1 -71.89 5.61 -30.83
CA MET A 1 -71.32 5.47 -29.46
C MET A 1 -69.86 5.09 -29.57
N LYS A 2 -68.90 6.03 -29.43
CA LYS A 2 -67.45 5.78 -29.50
C LYS A 2 -66.95 5.76 -28.03
N LYS A 3 -66.39 4.62 -27.60
CA LYS A 3 -65.78 4.47 -26.29
C LYS A 3 -64.30 4.83 -26.41
N ASN A 4 -63.88 5.91 -25.74
CA ASN A 4 -62.49 6.29 -25.60
C ASN A 4 -61.86 5.49 -24.46
N PHE A 5 -60.86 4.66 -24.73
CA PHE A 5 -59.99 4.05 -23.76
C PHE A 5 -58.78 4.98 -23.52
N ALA A 6 -58.71 5.57 -22.34
CA ALA A 6 -57.55 6.29 -21.90
C ALA A 6 -56.52 5.28 -21.36
N ALA A 7 -55.38 5.18 -22.01
CA ALA A 7 -54.25 4.39 -21.52
C ALA A 7 -53.44 5.21 -20.48
N ILE A 8 -53.46 4.78 -19.24
CA ILE A 8 -52.63 5.34 -18.19
C ILE A 8 -51.23 4.70 -18.31
N ALA A 9 -50.23 5.47 -18.77
CA ALA A 9 -48.86 5.07 -18.76
C ALA A 9 -48.26 5.27 -17.36
N LEU A 10 -48.02 4.16 -16.66
CA LEU A 10 -47.33 4.15 -15.37
C LEU A 10 -45.82 4.30 -15.61
N LEU A 11 -45.27 5.50 -15.39
CA LEU A 11 -43.81 5.76 -15.39
C LEU A 11 -43.20 5.12 -14.13
N PHE A 12 -42.51 4.02 -14.32
CA PHE A 12 -41.67 3.41 -13.29
C PHE A 12 -40.34 4.18 -13.25
N VAL A 13 -40.21 5.12 -12.32
CA VAL A 13 -38.95 5.77 -12.02
C VAL A 13 -38.11 4.77 -11.22
N MET A 14 -37.21 4.06 -11.91
CA MET A 14 -36.16 3.31 -11.25
C MET A 14 -35.14 4.30 -10.68
N GLY A 15 -35.33 4.63 -9.40
CA GLY A 15 -34.31 5.32 -8.62
C GLY A 15 -33.09 4.40 -8.45
N SER A 16 -32.04 4.65 -9.25
CA SER A 16 -30.73 4.06 -9.00
C SER A 16 -30.21 4.64 -7.69
N PHE A 17 -30.28 3.85 -6.62
CA PHE A 17 -29.54 4.13 -5.39
C PHE A 17 -28.05 3.93 -5.73
N ILE A 18 -27.38 5.01 -6.11
CA ILE A 18 -25.94 5.06 -6.09
C ILE A 18 -25.57 5.05 -4.61
N ASN A 19 -25.17 3.89 -4.10
CA ASN A 19 -24.52 3.81 -2.81
C ASN A 19 -23.18 4.54 -2.96
N ASP A 20 -23.19 5.83 -2.65
CA ASP A 20 -22.00 6.63 -2.45
C ASP A 20 -21.35 6.12 -1.15
N HIS A 21 -20.57 5.05 -1.25
CA HIS A 21 -19.64 4.67 -0.21
C HIS A 21 -18.57 5.75 -0.17
N THR A 22 -18.88 6.85 0.49
CA THR A 22 -17.87 7.80 0.93
C THR A 22 -16.98 7.07 1.92
N ILE A 23 -15.90 6.46 1.40
CA ILE A 23 -14.80 5.95 2.19
C ILE A 23 -14.11 7.19 2.79
N ASN A 24 -14.61 7.61 3.94
CA ASN A 24 -14.15 8.78 4.68
C ASN A 24 -12.93 8.45 5.57
N ASP A 25 -12.25 7.33 5.33
CA ASP A 25 -11.03 7.00 6.02
C ASP A 25 -9.83 7.57 5.27
N LYS A 26 -9.21 8.58 5.88
CA LYS A 26 -7.97 9.16 5.38
C LYS A 26 -6.98 8.04 5.07
N PRO A 27 -6.36 8.01 3.88
CA PRO A 27 -5.50 6.90 3.43
C PRO A 27 -4.37 6.60 4.43
N PHE A 28 -3.84 7.62 5.09
CA PHE A 28 -2.79 7.41 6.10
C PHE A 28 -3.26 6.58 7.30
N LYS A 29 -4.51 6.74 7.73
CA LYS A 29 -5.08 5.96 8.85
C LYS A 29 -5.21 4.48 8.51
N GLN A 30 -5.49 4.14 7.25
CA GLN A 30 -5.56 2.75 6.79
C GLN A 30 -4.16 2.09 6.83
N LEU A 31 -3.09 2.85 6.60
CA LEU A 31 -1.70 2.37 6.72
C LEU A 31 -1.32 1.94 8.14
N TYR A 32 -2.11 2.29 9.18
CA TYR A 32 -1.88 1.76 10.53
C TYR A 32 -2.03 0.23 10.62
N ALA A 33 -2.67 -0.41 9.64
CA ALA A 33 -2.74 -1.87 9.53
C ALA A 33 -1.35 -2.51 9.36
N LEU A 34 -0.35 -1.75 8.85
CA LEU A 34 1.05 -2.19 8.77
C LEU A 34 1.65 -2.48 10.16
N LYS A 35 1.18 -1.81 11.23
CA LYS A 35 1.73 -1.97 12.58
C LYS A 35 1.90 -3.44 12.97
N GLY A 36 3.11 -3.77 13.42
CA GLY A 36 3.51 -5.11 13.84
C GLY A 36 4.66 -5.66 13.01
N LYS A 37 4.93 -6.94 13.18
CA LYS A 37 6.02 -7.65 12.52
C LYS A 37 5.49 -8.54 11.41
N TRP A 38 6.09 -8.45 10.24
CA TRP A 38 5.74 -9.17 9.03
C TRP A 38 6.93 -9.98 8.55
N ILE A 39 6.70 -11.24 8.17
CA ILE A 39 7.77 -12.17 7.79
C ILE A 39 7.40 -12.90 6.50
N MET A 40 8.34 -12.96 5.57
CA MET A 40 8.33 -13.84 4.42
C MET A 40 9.48 -14.86 4.55
N LYS A 41 9.16 -16.15 4.54
CA LYS A 41 10.16 -17.22 4.53
C LYS A 41 10.72 -17.41 3.13
N THR A 42 12.03 -17.59 3.02
CA THR A 42 12.74 -17.88 1.78
C THR A 42 13.64 -19.10 1.95
N LYS A 43 14.20 -19.61 0.86
CA LYS A 43 15.16 -20.73 0.92
C LYS A 43 16.46 -20.40 1.69
N ARG A 44 16.81 -19.10 1.83
CA ARG A 44 18.07 -18.66 2.44
C ARG A 44 17.91 -18.09 3.84
N GLY A 45 16.67 -17.91 4.32
CA GLY A 45 16.35 -17.27 5.58
C GLY A 45 14.97 -16.65 5.56
N SER A 46 14.76 -15.58 6.31
CA SER A 46 13.50 -14.85 6.28
C SER A 46 13.73 -13.37 6.06
N ILE A 47 12.92 -12.76 5.21
CA ILE A 47 12.85 -11.31 5.03
C ILE A 47 11.70 -10.80 5.89
N GLY A 48 11.86 -9.65 6.54
CA GLY A 48 10.78 -9.10 7.33
C GLY A 48 10.82 -7.59 7.45
N GLU A 49 9.69 -7.07 7.89
CA GLU A 49 9.49 -5.66 8.24
C GLU A 49 8.84 -5.58 9.62
N GLU A 50 9.26 -4.62 10.39
CA GLU A 50 8.63 -4.33 11.68
C GLU A 50 8.22 -2.86 11.72
N TRP A 51 6.91 -2.63 11.78
CA TRP A 51 6.29 -1.32 11.72
C TRP A 51 5.83 -0.84 13.08
N VAL A 52 6.14 0.39 13.42
CA VAL A 52 5.71 1.07 14.64
C VAL A 52 5.02 2.38 14.28
N LYS A 53 3.85 2.61 14.88
CA LYS A 53 3.18 3.91 14.81
C LYS A 53 3.84 4.84 15.83
N VAL A 54 4.47 5.91 15.34
CA VAL A 54 5.08 6.94 16.19
C VAL A 54 4.04 7.98 16.62
N ASN A 55 3.22 8.45 15.66
CA ASN A 55 2.11 9.36 15.92
C ASN A 55 1.03 9.23 14.83
N ASN A 56 0.08 10.17 14.76
CA ASN A 56 -1.02 10.11 13.81
C ASN A 56 -0.63 10.43 12.36
N ALA A 57 0.55 10.98 12.12
CA ALA A 57 1.07 11.35 10.80
C ALA A 57 2.42 10.69 10.50
N TYR A 58 2.85 9.72 11.34
CA TYR A 58 4.15 9.08 11.18
C TYR A 58 4.15 7.62 11.65
N LEU A 59 4.51 6.72 10.74
CA LEU A 59 4.93 5.36 11.03
C LEU A 59 6.38 5.20 10.62
N GLN A 60 7.09 4.34 11.32
CA GLN A 60 8.45 3.93 10.94
C GLN A 60 8.55 2.41 10.86
N SER A 61 9.45 1.93 10.01
CA SER A 61 9.77 0.52 9.89
C SER A 61 11.27 0.29 9.86
N ARG A 62 11.66 -0.92 10.24
CA ARG A 62 12.94 -1.54 9.91
C ARG A 62 12.69 -2.77 9.07
N GLY A 63 13.31 -2.82 7.89
CA GLY A 63 13.46 -4.01 7.07
C GLY A 63 14.62 -4.83 7.59
N PHE A 64 14.51 -6.17 7.56
CA PHE A 64 15.56 -7.04 8.04
C PHE A 64 15.59 -8.39 7.33
N PHE A 65 16.77 -9.03 7.39
CA PHE A 65 16.98 -10.40 6.95
C PHE A 65 17.43 -11.25 8.14
N ILE A 66 16.78 -12.41 8.34
CA ILE A 66 17.13 -13.38 9.37
C ILE A 66 17.82 -14.56 8.70
N LYS A 67 19.04 -14.89 9.16
CA LYS A 67 19.81 -16.06 8.73
C LYS A 67 20.29 -16.84 9.95
N GLY A 68 19.71 -18.00 10.19
CA GLY A 68 19.98 -18.74 11.42
C GLY A 68 19.51 -17.95 12.64
N ILE A 69 20.45 -17.60 13.52
CA ILE A 69 20.20 -16.79 14.71
C ILE A 69 20.45 -15.30 14.51
N ASP A 70 21.04 -14.91 13.36
CA ASP A 70 21.44 -13.54 13.09
C ASP A 70 20.29 -12.76 12.46
N THR A 71 20.14 -11.50 12.87
CA THR A 71 19.22 -10.53 12.27
C THR A 71 20.01 -9.35 11.74
N ILE A 72 19.95 -9.13 10.43
CA ILE A 72 20.65 -8.05 9.73
C ILE A 72 19.60 -7.02 9.33
N ILE A 73 19.75 -5.77 9.79
CA ILE A 73 18.91 -4.66 9.32
C ILE A 73 19.34 -4.29 7.91
N THR A 74 18.40 -4.25 7.00
CA THR A 74 18.64 -3.96 5.58
C THR A 74 18.14 -2.59 5.17
N GLU A 75 17.09 -2.09 5.82
CA GLU A 75 16.40 -0.86 5.43
C GLU A 75 15.73 -0.20 6.64
N ARG A 76 15.59 1.11 6.58
CA ARG A 76 14.73 1.91 7.47
C ARG A 76 13.75 2.69 6.64
N VAL A 77 12.49 2.69 7.05
CA VAL A 77 11.42 3.38 6.33
C VAL A 77 10.72 4.36 7.25
N ALA A 78 10.43 5.55 6.72
CA ALA A 78 9.52 6.53 7.29
C ALA A 78 8.31 6.69 6.37
N LEU A 79 7.10 6.36 6.86
CA LEU A 79 5.84 6.76 6.24
C LEU A 79 5.34 8.02 6.94
N THR A 80 5.19 9.11 6.19
CA THR A 80 4.81 10.42 6.75
C THR A 80 3.63 11.01 5.98
N GLU A 81 2.69 11.62 6.70
CA GLU A 81 1.63 12.45 6.12
C GLU A 81 1.99 13.93 6.35
N THR A 82 2.05 14.71 5.27
CA THR A 82 2.33 16.14 5.27
C THR A 82 1.23 16.89 4.52
N LYS A 83 1.34 18.21 4.41
CA LYS A 83 0.44 19.03 3.57
C LYS A 83 0.60 18.72 2.08
N GLU A 84 1.78 18.26 1.66
CA GLU A 84 2.14 17.93 0.28
C GLU A 84 1.70 16.51 -0.12
N GLY A 85 1.32 15.68 0.85
CA GLY A 85 0.85 14.31 0.63
C GLY A 85 1.44 13.30 1.61
N ILE A 86 1.31 12.02 1.25
CA ILE A 86 1.86 10.89 2.00
C ILE A 86 3.11 10.40 1.28
N PHE A 87 4.19 10.20 2.05
CA PHE A 87 5.50 9.81 1.52
C PHE A 87 6.01 8.55 2.22
N TYR A 88 6.52 7.63 1.42
CA TYR A 88 7.34 6.50 1.81
C TYR A 88 8.79 6.87 1.57
N THR A 89 9.56 7.06 2.64
CA THR A 89 10.98 7.43 2.54
C THR A 89 11.83 6.28 3.05
N SER A 90 12.60 5.68 2.13
CA SER A 90 13.50 4.56 2.38
C SER A 90 14.92 5.02 2.57
N THR A 91 15.62 4.39 3.51
CA THR A 91 17.08 4.47 3.69
C THR A 91 17.63 3.05 3.75
N VAL A 92 18.33 2.63 2.72
CA VAL A 92 18.93 1.30 2.62
C VAL A 92 20.35 1.34 3.17
N GLU A 93 20.72 0.35 4.01
CA GLU A 93 21.96 0.39 4.81
C GLU A 93 23.24 0.25 3.97
N ASP A 94 23.17 -0.39 2.80
CA ASP A 94 24.34 -0.68 1.93
C ASP A 94 24.22 -0.07 0.53
N GLN A 95 23.27 0.85 0.32
CA GLN A 95 23.05 1.48 -0.98
C GLN A 95 22.99 3.00 -0.86
N ASN A 96 23.21 3.69 -1.99
CA ASN A 96 23.06 5.13 -2.19
C ASN A 96 23.71 6.00 -1.08
N ASP A 97 24.88 5.57 -0.56
CA ASP A 97 25.57 6.25 0.56
C ASP A 97 24.66 6.47 1.78
N LYS A 98 23.67 5.60 2.00
CA LYS A 98 22.60 5.74 3.02
C LYS A 98 21.76 7.01 2.86
N LYS A 99 21.70 7.59 1.67
CA LYS A 99 20.84 8.73 1.38
C LYS A 99 19.39 8.27 1.28
N PRO A 100 18.44 8.97 1.90
CA PRO A 100 17.05 8.63 1.82
C PRO A 100 16.49 8.88 0.41
N VAL A 101 15.62 7.97 -0.03
CA VAL A 101 14.85 8.10 -1.27
C VAL A 101 13.36 8.12 -0.92
N SER A 102 12.65 9.14 -1.41
CA SER A 102 11.23 9.32 -1.11
C SER A 102 10.36 8.98 -2.31
N PHE A 103 9.26 8.27 -2.03
CA PHE A 103 8.21 7.92 -2.98
C PHE A 103 6.90 8.52 -2.49
N LYS A 104 6.17 9.21 -3.36
CA LYS A 104 4.88 9.82 -3.02
C LYS A 104 3.74 8.84 -3.24
N LEU A 105 2.75 8.81 -2.35
CA LEU A 105 1.51 8.09 -2.58
C LEU A 105 0.77 8.73 -3.76
N THR A 106 0.63 7.98 -4.87
CA THR A 106 -0.01 8.44 -6.11
C THR A 106 -1.38 7.83 -6.32
N SER A 107 -1.61 6.64 -5.74
CA SER A 107 -2.89 5.95 -5.82
C SER A 107 -3.13 5.11 -4.58
N PHE A 108 -4.38 5.03 -4.15
CA PHE A 108 -4.80 4.11 -3.09
C PHE A 108 -6.24 3.65 -3.31
N THR A 109 -6.53 2.46 -2.80
CA THR A 109 -7.86 1.90 -2.59
C THR A 109 -7.94 1.40 -1.15
N ASP A 110 -9.05 0.77 -0.74
CA ASP A 110 -9.20 0.24 0.62
C ASP A 110 -8.10 -0.71 1.07
N HIS A 111 -7.40 -1.35 0.12
CA HIS A 111 -6.42 -2.38 0.42
C HIS A 111 -5.11 -2.25 -0.34
N VAL A 112 -4.99 -1.30 -1.27
CA VAL A 112 -3.80 -1.14 -2.13
C VAL A 112 -3.28 0.29 -2.03
N PHE A 113 -1.99 0.43 -1.77
CA PHE A 113 -1.29 1.71 -1.65
C PHE A 113 -0.10 1.70 -2.60
N VAL A 114 -0.05 2.68 -3.52
CA VAL A 114 0.98 2.79 -4.54
C VAL A 114 1.79 4.05 -4.32
N PHE A 115 3.07 3.88 -4.07
CA PHE A 115 4.04 4.97 -3.89
C PHE A 115 4.97 5.01 -5.10
N GLU A 116 5.21 6.20 -5.67
CA GLU A 116 6.02 6.35 -6.88
C GLU A 116 7.06 7.45 -6.74
N ASN A 117 8.22 7.20 -7.37
CA ASN A 117 9.26 8.17 -7.66
C ASN A 117 9.79 7.89 -9.07
N THR A 118 9.31 8.65 -10.05
CA THR A 118 9.65 8.46 -11.47
C THR A 118 11.10 8.83 -11.78
N GLU A 119 11.74 9.64 -10.92
CA GLU A 119 13.14 10.08 -11.08
C GLU A 119 14.14 9.07 -10.52
N HIS A 120 13.67 8.08 -9.72
CA HIS A 120 14.55 7.03 -9.19
C HIS A 120 14.87 5.98 -10.26
N ASP A 121 16.05 5.37 -10.17
CA ASP A 121 16.48 4.33 -11.11
C ASP A 121 15.61 3.07 -11.00
N PHE A 122 15.71 2.42 -9.85
CA PHE A 122 14.92 1.25 -9.47
C PHE A 122 14.94 1.05 -7.95
N PRO A 123 13.76 0.76 -7.34
CA PRO A 123 12.42 0.77 -7.95
C PRO A 123 11.95 2.21 -8.25
N LYS A 124 11.01 2.33 -9.20
CA LYS A 124 10.23 3.56 -9.41
C LYS A 124 8.88 3.53 -8.69
N ARG A 125 8.44 2.31 -8.32
CA ARG A 125 7.16 2.10 -7.65
C ARG A 125 7.28 1.04 -6.56
N ILE A 126 6.62 1.32 -5.45
CA ILE A 126 6.45 0.44 -4.29
C ILE A 126 4.96 0.31 -4.05
N THR A 127 4.47 -0.92 -3.98
CA THR A 127 3.05 -1.19 -3.74
C THR A 127 2.89 -2.09 -2.51
N TYR A 128 1.95 -1.71 -1.64
CA TYR A 128 1.47 -2.52 -0.52
C TYR A 128 0.02 -2.88 -0.76
N GLN A 129 -0.29 -4.18 -0.74
CA GLN A 129 -1.62 -4.72 -0.88
C GLN A 129 -1.97 -5.58 0.34
N PHE A 130 -2.91 -5.13 1.16
CA PHE A 130 -3.45 -5.94 2.25
C PHE A 130 -4.37 -7.01 1.67
N VAL A 131 -3.94 -8.27 1.72
CA VAL A 131 -4.72 -9.43 1.26
C VAL A 131 -5.71 -9.85 2.34
N SER A 132 -5.30 -9.74 3.61
CA SER A 132 -6.12 -9.94 4.80
C SER A 132 -5.50 -9.17 5.98
N THR A 133 -6.08 -9.30 7.18
CA THR A 133 -5.51 -8.73 8.42
C THR A 133 -4.12 -9.24 8.75
N ASP A 134 -3.79 -10.46 8.30
CA ASP A 134 -2.56 -11.17 8.63
C ASP A 134 -1.70 -11.49 7.39
N SER A 135 -2.13 -11.09 6.19
CA SER A 135 -1.44 -11.35 4.92
C SER A 135 -1.26 -10.07 4.11
N LEU A 136 -0.02 -9.77 3.74
CA LEU A 136 0.39 -8.58 3.02
C LEU A 136 1.21 -9.00 1.80
N HIS A 137 0.82 -8.53 0.61
CA HIS A 137 1.60 -8.61 -0.59
C HIS A 137 2.21 -7.24 -0.88
N ALA A 138 3.52 -7.13 -0.74
CA ALA A 138 4.27 -5.96 -1.17
C ALA A 138 5.04 -6.28 -2.45
N TYR A 139 5.24 -5.30 -3.31
CA TYR A 139 6.11 -5.46 -4.47
C TYR A 139 6.73 -4.12 -4.90
N ILE A 140 7.86 -4.25 -5.57
CA ILE A 140 8.58 -3.13 -6.17
C ILE A 140 8.78 -3.38 -7.66
N ASP A 141 8.69 -2.34 -8.48
CA ASP A 141 8.88 -2.43 -9.92
C ASP A 141 9.38 -1.12 -10.56
N GLY A 142 9.56 -1.15 -11.87
CA GLY A 142 10.03 0.00 -12.66
C GLY A 142 8.98 1.05 -12.99
N GLY A 143 7.78 0.99 -12.38
CA GLY A 143 6.68 1.95 -12.62
C GLY A 143 5.84 1.63 -13.87
N ALA A 144 5.00 2.58 -14.27
CA ALA A 144 4.06 2.41 -15.37
C ALA A 144 4.77 2.10 -16.69
N GLY A 145 4.29 1.10 -17.43
CA GLY A 145 4.85 0.66 -18.71
C GLY A 145 6.13 -0.20 -18.61
N SER A 146 6.66 -0.44 -17.41
CA SER A 146 7.81 -1.33 -17.23
C SER A 146 7.40 -2.79 -17.47
N THR A 147 8.12 -3.48 -18.36
CA THR A 147 7.93 -4.91 -18.64
C THR A 147 8.98 -5.80 -17.94
N GLY A 148 9.92 -5.20 -17.19
CA GLY A 148 11.00 -5.87 -16.51
C GLY A 148 10.96 -5.69 -14.99
N ASN A 149 11.91 -6.35 -14.32
CA ASN A 149 12.27 -6.21 -12.91
C ASN A 149 11.14 -5.89 -11.95
N ARG A 150 10.40 -6.92 -11.55
CA ARG A 150 9.48 -6.86 -10.43
C ARG A 150 9.97 -7.81 -9.35
N GLN A 151 9.92 -7.38 -8.10
CA GLN A 151 10.19 -8.22 -6.94
C GLN A 151 8.95 -8.24 -6.05
N ASP A 152 8.50 -9.45 -5.72
CA ASP A 152 7.30 -9.69 -4.92
C ASP A 152 7.68 -10.20 -3.53
N PHE A 153 6.99 -9.70 -2.50
CA PHE A 153 7.15 -10.07 -1.10
C PHE A 153 5.80 -10.47 -0.52
N TYR A 154 5.67 -11.73 -0.12
CA TYR A 154 4.43 -12.29 0.46
C TYR A 154 4.62 -12.47 1.95
N TYR A 155 4.22 -11.47 2.71
CA TYR A 155 4.40 -11.43 4.16
C TYR A 155 3.22 -12.03 4.90
N GLN A 156 3.53 -12.67 6.04
CA GLN A 156 2.58 -13.06 7.06
C GLN A 156 2.87 -12.31 8.35
N LYS A 157 1.82 -11.85 9.02
CA LYS A 157 1.94 -11.14 10.30
C LYS A 157 2.32 -12.11 11.41
N VAL A 158 3.31 -11.76 12.19
CA VAL A 158 3.70 -12.49 13.39
C VAL A 158 2.72 -12.14 14.50
N LYS A 159 2.12 -13.15 15.11
CA LYS A 159 1.23 -13.01 16.28
C LYS A 159 2.02 -12.86 17.56
#